data_1f8ff12ce335bc236733ba78696a7d61
#
_entry.id   1f8ff12ce335bc236733ba78696a7d61
#
_cell.length_a   1.000
_cell.length_b   1.000
_cell.length_c   1.000
_cell.angle_alpha   90.00
_cell.angle_beta   90.00
_cell.angle_gamma   90.00
#
_symmetry.space_group_name_H-M   'P 1'
#
loop_
_entity.id
_entity.type
_entity.pdbx_description
1 polymer ?
#
loop_
_entity_poly.entity_id
_entity_poly.type
_entity_poly.pdbx_seq_one_letter_code
_entity_poly.pdbx_strand_id
1 'polypeptide(L)'
;LTLLLLLLFQPAAFFSQTKLIIRPQVDDSLTARNSCYPFKFQKRPRVALILSGGGARGATQIGVLKAFERHNIPIDFIAATSMGAIVGGLYASGYTTTEIESLALNTNWDEVLSLTEDTKRTELFVDQKLQEDRSFLVVRFEGLEPVIPAAVSSGQRLTDFLSTQTLQALYHPNPSFNDLKVRFRAVTTDLISGKRIVLDRGSLAEALRASATVPLVFNPVKKDSMQLIDGGLVSNIPTDLAKKEGYDIIVAVNSTSGLRSADEMKAPWQTADQIMGIMMQQPNEASMKEADVVI
;
A
#
# COMPACT_ATOMS: atom_id res chain seq x y z
N LEU A 1 -46.58 11.83 61.80
CA LEU A 1 -46.10 12.71 60.70
C LEU A 1 -44.80 13.46 61.04
N THR A 2 -44.21 13.20 62.23
CA THR A 2 -42.98 13.89 62.71
C THR A 2 -41.74 13.03 62.81
N LEU A 3 -41.79 11.79 62.29
CA LEU A 3 -40.64 10.85 62.33
C LEU A 3 -40.00 10.61 60.96
N LEU A 4 -40.50 11.27 59.90
CA LEU A 4 -40.02 11.09 58.54
C LEU A 4 -39.08 12.23 58.03
N LEU A 5 -38.78 13.20 58.88
CA LEU A 5 -37.97 14.38 58.51
C LEU A 5 -36.58 14.41 59.13
N LEU A 6 -36.21 13.33 59.86
CA LEU A 6 -34.90 13.25 60.56
C LEU A 6 -33.88 12.37 59.82
N LEU A 7 -34.22 11.88 58.63
CA LEU A 7 -33.31 11.01 57.83
C LEU A 7 -32.67 11.71 56.61
N LEU A 8 -32.83 13.03 56.44
CA LEU A 8 -32.30 13.78 55.30
C LEU A 8 -31.11 14.70 55.62
N PHE A 9 -30.60 14.67 56.84
CA PHE A 9 -29.37 15.39 57.18
C PHE A 9 -28.31 14.43 57.68
N GLN A 10 -27.74 13.63 56.77
CA GLN A 10 -26.41 13.06 57.00
C GLN A 10 -25.41 14.15 56.65
N PRO A 11 -24.50 14.57 57.54
CA PRO A 11 -23.44 15.47 57.19
C PRO A 11 -22.53 14.74 56.18
N ALA A 12 -22.43 15.31 54.97
CA ALA A 12 -21.44 14.86 54.00
C ALA A 12 -20.07 14.92 54.68
N ALA A 13 -19.47 13.76 54.89
CA ALA A 13 -18.11 13.69 55.35
C ALA A 13 -17.24 14.31 54.24
N PHE A 14 -16.81 15.54 54.44
CA PHE A 14 -15.79 16.17 53.63
C PHE A 14 -14.49 15.35 53.79
N PHE A 15 -14.20 14.49 52.83
CA PHE A 15 -12.87 13.95 52.69
C PHE A 15 -11.91 15.09 52.36
N SER A 16 -11.26 15.63 53.41
CA SER A 16 -10.14 16.51 53.22
C SER A 16 -9.05 15.77 52.46
N GLN A 17 -8.90 16.11 51.20
CA GLN A 17 -7.75 15.62 50.42
C GLN A 17 -6.50 16.28 50.98
N THR A 18 -5.76 15.56 51.79
CA THR A 18 -4.44 15.98 52.27
C THR A 18 -3.50 15.99 51.05
N LYS A 19 -3.24 17.18 50.56
CA LYS A 19 -2.31 17.37 49.46
C LYS A 19 -0.89 17.06 49.94
N LEU A 20 -0.40 15.84 49.68
CA LEU A 20 0.99 15.46 49.97
C LEU A 20 1.91 16.22 49.03
N ILE A 21 2.55 17.26 49.52
CA ILE A 21 3.56 18.00 48.78
C ILE A 21 4.93 17.37 49.12
N ILE A 22 5.39 16.49 48.25
CA ILE A 22 6.74 15.95 48.34
C ILE A 22 7.68 17.02 47.73
N ARG A 23 8.45 17.67 48.58
CA ARG A 23 9.54 18.54 48.18
C ARG A 23 10.81 17.68 48.23
N PRO A 24 11.40 17.28 47.10
CA PRO A 24 12.69 16.62 47.13
C PRO A 24 13.71 17.61 47.71
N GLN A 25 14.34 17.27 48.82
CA GLN A 25 15.50 17.97 49.29
C GLN A 25 16.68 17.55 48.41
N VAL A 26 17.07 18.45 47.53
CA VAL A 26 18.31 18.27 46.76
C VAL A 26 19.45 18.52 47.74
N ASP A 27 20.23 17.53 48.06
CA ASP A 27 21.45 17.69 48.83
C ASP A 27 22.53 18.31 47.90
N ASP A 28 22.73 19.60 48.05
CA ASP A 28 23.72 20.34 47.29
C ASP A 28 25.16 19.88 47.54
N SER A 29 25.40 19.02 48.54
CA SER A 29 26.70 18.42 48.80
C SER A 29 27.06 17.33 47.78
N LEU A 30 26.08 16.78 47.10
CA LEU A 30 26.28 15.99 45.90
C LEU A 30 26.46 16.92 44.68
N THR A 31 27.46 17.75 44.73
CA THR A 31 28.08 18.20 43.48
C THR A 31 28.62 16.95 42.82
N ALA A 32 27.70 16.21 42.18
CA ALA A 32 28.08 15.21 41.21
C ALA A 32 29.09 15.92 40.33
N ARG A 33 30.36 15.50 40.41
CA ARG A 33 31.31 15.79 39.35
C ARG A 33 30.60 15.47 38.08
N ASN A 34 30.02 16.50 37.45
CA ASN A 34 29.29 16.41 36.19
C ASN A 34 30.29 16.02 35.12
N SER A 35 30.73 14.79 35.17
CA SER A 35 30.96 14.06 33.94
C SER A 35 29.59 13.71 33.37
N CYS A 36 28.79 14.70 33.00
CA CYS A 36 27.80 14.53 31.97
C CYS A 36 28.58 14.15 30.74
N TYR A 37 28.89 12.84 30.65
CA TYR A 37 29.17 12.29 29.35
C TYR A 37 27.95 12.67 28.51
N PRO A 38 28.11 13.48 27.45
CA PRO A 38 27.02 13.76 26.58
C PRO A 38 26.58 12.39 26.08
N PHE A 39 25.44 11.91 26.58
CA PHE A 39 24.78 10.77 26.00
C PHE A 39 24.50 11.21 24.56
N LYS A 40 25.43 10.90 23.67
CA LYS A 40 25.16 10.94 22.25
C LYS A 40 24.11 9.88 22.06
N PHE A 41 22.83 10.30 22.00
CA PHE A 41 21.78 9.45 21.47
C PHE A 41 22.26 9.05 20.08
N GLN A 42 22.84 7.87 20.00
CA GLN A 42 23.17 7.30 18.72
C GLN A 42 21.82 7.08 18.05
N LYS A 43 21.49 7.92 17.07
CA LYS A 43 20.30 7.75 16.27
C LYS A 43 20.39 6.34 15.69
N ARG A 44 19.39 5.51 15.93
CA ARG A 44 19.34 4.22 15.27
C ARG A 44 19.40 4.40 13.76
N PRO A 45 19.96 3.45 13.02
CA PRO A 45 19.90 3.49 11.56
C PRO A 45 18.45 3.52 11.10
N ARG A 46 18.16 4.32 10.08
CA ARG A 46 16.86 4.40 9.43
C ARG A 46 16.77 3.32 8.36
N VAL A 47 15.73 2.53 8.41
CA VAL A 47 15.52 1.39 7.52
C VAL A 47 14.47 1.72 6.47
N ALA A 48 14.84 1.55 5.20
CA ALA A 48 13.94 1.62 4.07
C ALA A 48 13.64 0.20 3.55
N LEU A 49 12.37 -0.10 3.35
CA LEU A 49 11.90 -1.35 2.76
C LEU A 49 11.39 -1.07 1.34
N ILE A 50 11.96 -1.76 0.37
CA ILE A 50 11.60 -1.61 -1.05
C ILE A 50 10.87 -2.88 -1.49
N LEU A 51 9.63 -2.72 -1.92
CA LEU A 51 8.76 -3.83 -2.29
C LEU A 51 8.53 -3.85 -3.81
N SER A 52 8.96 -4.91 -4.45
CA SER A 52 8.80 -5.05 -5.91
C SER A 52 7.38 -5.37 -6.32
N GLY A 53 7.04 -5.12 -7.57
CA GLY A 53 5.93 -5.77 -8.23
C GLY A 53 6.23 -7.27 -8.45
N GLY A 54 5.18 -8.05 -8.66
CA GLY A 54 5.31 -9.50 -8.88
C GLY A 54 3.97 -10.22 -9.03
N GLY A 55 2.87 -9.49 -9.22
CA GLY A 55 1.53 -10.04 -9.28
C GLY A 55 1.20 -10.82 -8.01
N ALA A 56 0.58 -12.00 -8.12
CA ALA A 56 0.21 -12.83 -6.97
C ALA A 56 1.40 -13.20 -6.07
N ARG A 57 2.62 -13.29 -6.62
CA ARG A 57 3.83 -13.57 -5.84
C ARG A 57 4.17 -12.46 -4.84
N GLY A 58 3.74 -11.23 -5.09
CA GLY A 58 3.91 -10.12 -4.16
C GLY A 58 3.26 -10.36 -2.79
N ALA A 59 2.32 -11.30 -2.66
CA ALA A 59 1.76 -11.69 -1.36
C ALA A 59 2.84 -12.30 -0.42
N THR A 60 3.93 -12.85 -0.94
CA THR A 60 5.05 -13.37 -0.11
C THR A 60 5.72 -12.28 0.71
N GLN A 61 5.62 -11.02 0.28
CA GLN A 61 6.15 -9.84 0.98
C GLN A 61 5.49 -9.65 2.37
N ILE A 62 4.28 -10.17 2.56
CA ILE A 62 3.62 -10.21 3.88
C ILE A 62 4.49 -11.00 4.88
N GLY A 63 5.11 -12.10 4.44
CA GLY A 63 6.04 -12.88 5.25
C GLY A 63 7.27 -12.09 5.68
N VAL A 64 7.78 -11.24 4.79
CA VAL A 64 8.91 -10.34 5.11
C VAL A 64 8.48 -9.30 6.15
N LEU A 65 7.34 -8.64 5.98
CA LEU A 65 6.79 -7.70 6.96
C LEU A 65 6.58 -8.37 8.32
N LYS A 66 6.06 -9.61 8.36
CA LYS A 66 5.94 -10.40 9.59
C LYS A 66 7.29 -10.66 10.27
N ALA A 67 8.34 -10.91 9.50
CA ALA A 67 9.69 -11.09 10.04
C ALA A 67 10.19 -9.78 10.69
N PHE A 68 9.96 -8.64 10.04
CA PHE A 68 10.31 -7.33 10.60
C PHE A 68 9.57 -7.05 11.91
N GLU A 69 8.25 -7.29 11.97
CA GLU A 69 7.47 -7.15 13.21
C GLU A 69 7.95 -8.11 14.31
N ARG A 70 8.15 -9.39 14.00
CA ARG A 70 8.60 -10.40 14.96
C ARG A 70 9.95 -10.07 15.59
N HIS A 71 10.84 -9.49 14.81
CA HIS A 71 12.18 -9.11 15.26
C HIS A 71 12.28 -7.65 15.73
N ASN A 72 11.13 -6.94 15.79
CA ASN A 72 11.08 -5.52 16.18
C ASN A 72 12.01 -4.64 15.34
N ILE A 73 12.17 -4.96 14.05
CA ILE A 73 12.93 -4.14 13.10
C ILE A 73 12.02 -3.02 12.61
N PRO A 74 12.30 -1.76 12.99
CA PRO A 74 11.46 -0.64 12.57
C PRO A 74 11.65 -0.34 11.10
N ILE A 75 10.54 -0.04 10.41
CA ILE A 75 10.53 0.41 9.03
C ILE A 75 10.21 1.90 9.03
N ASP A 76 11.12 2.72 8.50
CA ASP A 76 10.96 4.18 8.46
C ASP A 76 10.40 4.69 7.12
N PHE A 77 10.51 3.86 6.08
CA PHE A 77 10.10 4.19 4.74
C PHE A 77 9.77 2.95 3.92
N ILE A 78 8.75 3.06 3.09
CA ILE A 78 8.41 2.05 2.10
C ILE A 78 8.31 2.72 0.73
N ALA A 79 9.07 2.24 -0.25
CA ALA A 79 8.83 2.52 -1.66
C ALA A 79 8.46 1.23 -2.38
N ALA A 80 7.40 1.27 -3.17
CA ALA A 80 6.82 0.04 -3.66
C ALA A 80 6.17 0.19 -5.04
N THR A 81 6.06 -0.94 -5.75
CA THR A 81 5.51 -1.03 -7.10
C THR A 81 4.48 -2.15 -7.18
N SER A 82 3.37 -1.94 -7.90
CA SER A 82 2.36 -2.96 -8.21
C SER A 82 1.81 -3.66 -6.96
N MET A 83 1.85 -4.99 -6.88
CA MET A 83 1.42 -5.72 -5.70
C MET A 83 2.19 -5.30 -4.44
N GLY A 84 3.48 -5.00 -4.58
CA GLY A 84 4.27 -4.45 -3.46
C GLY A 84 3.72 -3.12 -2.96
N ALA A 85 3.18 -2.28 -3.86
CA ALA A 85 2.52 -1.03 -3.46
C ALA A 85 1.24 -1.31 -2.68
N ILE A 86 0.44 -2.31 -3.08
CA ILE A 86 -0.77 -2.72 -2.33
C ILE A 86 -0.38 -3.18 -0.92
N VAL A 87 0.54 -4.16 -0.81
CA VAL A 87 0.98 -4.70 0.49
C VAL A 87 1.62 -3.62 1.36
N GLY A 88 2.58 -2.86 0.79
CA GLY A 88 3.29 -1.80 1.50
C GLY A 88 2.40 -0.61 1.86
N GLY A 89 1.47 -0.24 1.00
CA GLY A 89 0.52 0.85 1.23
C GLY A 89 -0.49 0.53 2.34
N LEU A 90 -1.01 -0.71 2.39
CA LEU A 90 -1.85 -1.18 3.49
C LEU A 90 -1.07 -1.18 4.81
N TYR A 91 0.16 -1.68 4.82
CA TYR A 91 1.01 -1.63 6.01
C TYR A 91 1.30 -0.20 6.45
N ALA A 92 1.64 0.67 5.50
CA ALA A 92 1.91 2.08 5.77
C ALA A 92 0.68 2.83 6.29
N SER A 93 -0.53 2.43 5.88
CA SER A 93 -1.78 3.02 6.36
C SER A 93 -2.18 2.58 7.78
N GLY A 94 -1.51 1.57 8.34
CA GLY A 94 -1.71 1.16 9.73
C GLY A 94 -2.15 -0.28 9.93
N TYR A 95 -2.41 -1.04 8.87
CA TYR A 95 -2.70 -2.47 9.00
C TYR A 95 -1.54 -3.22 9.66
N THR A 96 -1.87 -4.17 10.49
CA THR A 96 -0.93 -5.18 10.97
C THR A 96 -0.68 -6.23 9.88
N THR A 97 0.42 -6.94 9.97
CA THR A 97 0.72 -8.02 9.01
C THR A 97 -0.31 -9.15 9.07
N THR A 98 -0.92 -9.39 10.24
CA THR A 98 -1.99 -10.38 10.40
C THR A 98 -3.27 -9.97 9.67
N GLU A 99 -3.62 -8.68 9.72
CA GLU A 99 -4.78 -8.15 8.99
C GLU A 99 -4.55 -8.21 7.48
N ILE A 100 -3.35 -7.84 7.00
CA ILE A 100 -3.01 -7.93 5.57
C ILE A 100 -3.05 -9.39 5.10
N GLU A 101 -2.54 -10.34 5.88
CA GLU A 101 -2.62 -11.76 5.56
C GLU A 101 -4.07 -12.24 5.51
N SER A 102 -4.89 -11.84 6.50
CA SER A 102 -6.32 -12.17 6.52
C SER A 102 -7.04 -11.63 5.28
N LEU A 103 -6.75 -10.39 4.86
CA LEU A 103 -7.25 -9.82 3.62
C LEU A 103 -6.80 -10.65 2.40
N ALA A 104 -5.52 -11.00 2.32
CA ALA A 104 -4.99 -11.77 1.20
C ALA A 104 -5.63 -13.16 1.07
N LEU A 105 -5.95 -13.82 2.19
CA LEU A 105 -6.51 -15.17 2.23
C LEU A 105 -8.04 -15.19 2.05
N ASN A 106 -8.75 -14.19 2.55
CA ASN A 106 -10.22 -14.19 2.58
C ASN A 106 -10.86 -13.34 1.47
N THR A 107 -10.08 -12.59 0.71
CA THR A 107 -10.60 -11.84 -0.44
C THR A 107 -10.89 -12.77 -1.61
N ASN A 108 -12.05 -12.61 -2.20
CA ASN A 108 -12.37 -13.27 -3.47
C ASN A 108 -11.65 -12.56 -4.63
N TRP A 109 -10.39 -12.96 -4.88
CA TRP A 109 -9.56 -12.35 -5.90
C TRP A 109 -10.11 -12.52 -7.31
N ASP A 110 -10.83 -13.60 -7.59
CA ASP A 110 -11.48 -13.82 -8.89
C ASP A 110 -12.54 -12.74 -9.16
N GLU A 111 -13.22 -12.28 -8.13
CA GLU A 111 -14.18 -11.19 -8.23
C GLU A 111 -13.47 -9.82 -8.33
N VAL A 112 -12.50 -9.53 -7.46
CA VAL A 112 -11.78 -8.25 -7.42
C VAL A 112 -10.99 -7.99 -8.70
N LEU A 113 -10.37 -9.03 -9.26
CA LEU A 113 -9.55 -8.97 -10.47
C LEU A 113 -10.32 -9.40 -11.73
N SER A 114 -11.64 -9.62 -11.63
CA SER A 114 -12.46 -10.05 -12.76
C SER A 114 -12.27 -9.14 -13.96
N LEU A 115 -12.04 -9.76 -15.09
CA LEU A 115 -11.92 -9.08 -16.40
C LEU A 115 -13.31 -8.84 -17.03
N THR A 116 -14.33 -9.53 -16.55
CA THR A 116 -15.72 -9.35 -17.00
C THR A 116 -16.39 -8.33 -16.09
N GLU A 117 -16.94 -7.29 -16.68
CA GLU A 117 -17.91 -6.41 -16.01
C GLU A 117 -19.27 -7.10 -16.02
N ASP A 118 -19.35 -8.23 -15.32
CA ASP A 118 -20.65 -8.85 -15.08
C ASP A 118 -21.46 -7.93 -14.16
N THR A 119 -22.18 -7.00 -14.78
CA THR A 119 -23.35 -6.41 -14.12
C THR A 119 -24.17 -7.60 -13.68
N LYS A 120 -24.32 -7.78 -12.34
CA LYS A 120 -25.05 -8.95 -11.83
C LYS A 120 -26.37 -8.99 -12.60
N ARG A 121 -26.68 -10.11 -13.24
CA ARG A 121 -27.90 -10.28 -14.07
C ARG A 121 -29.16 -9.82 -13.32
N THR A 122 -29.11 -9.79 -11.99
CA THR A 122 -30.16 -9.26 -11.12
C THR A 122 -30.28 -7.73 -11.21
N GLU A 123 -29.26 -7.00 -11.61
CA GLU A 123 -29.22 -5.54 -11.69
C GLU A 123 -29.59 -5.01 -13.08
N LEU A 124 -29.68 -5.89 -14.09
CA LEU A 124 -30.07 -5.54 -15.46
C LEU A 124 -31.59 -5.45 -15.59
N PHE A 125 -32.05 -4.46 -16.37
CA PHE A 125 -33.44 -4.41 -16.82
C PHE A 125 -33.76 -5.59 -17.76
N VAL A 126 -35.02 -5.94 -17.89
CA VAL A 126 -35.47 -7.10 -18.70
C VAL A 126 -34.97 -7.03 -20.15
N ASP A 127 -35.02 -5.83 -20.76
CA ASP A 127 -34.57 -5.62 -22.14
C ASP A 127 -33.04 -5.80 -22.28
N GLN A 128 -32.26 -5.40 -21.28
CA GLN A 128 -30.83 -5.62 -21.24
C GLN A 128 -30.48 -7.11 -21.11
N LYS A 129 -31.23 -7.85 -20.29
CA LYS A 129 -31.08 -9.32 -20.16
C LYS A 129 -31.35 -10.03 -21.48
N LEU A 130 -32.38 -9.61 -22.20
CA LEU A 130 -32.72 -10.17 -23.50
C LEU A 130 -31.69 -9.86 -24.58
N GLN A 131 -31.03 -8.71 -24.51
CA GLN A 131 -29.94 -8.35 -25.41
C GLN A 131 -28.68 -9.16 -25.12
N GLU A 132 -28.28 -9.33 -23.85
CA GLU A 132 -27.14 -10.18 -23.47
C GLU A 132 -27.33 -11.62 -23.93
N ASP A 133 -28.52 -12.22 -23.69
CA ASP A 133 -28.81 -13.59 -24.06
C ASP A 133 -28.77 -13.84 -25.59
N ARG A 134 -28.84 -12.79 -26.41
CA ARG A 134 -28.83 -12.86 -27.88
C ARG A 134 -27.52 -12.42 -28.52
N SER A 135 -26.61 -11.80 -27.75
CA SER A 135 -25.40 -11.23 -28.29
C SER A 135 -24.22 -12.16 -28.14
N PHE A 136 -23.69 -12.64 -29.26
CA PHE A 136 -22.43 -13.38 -29.27
C PHE A 136 -21.21 -12.45 -29.22
N LEU A 137 -21.35 -11.22 -29.76
CA LEU A 137 -20.33 -10.21 -29.80
C LEU A 137 -20.99 -8.82 -29.78
N VAL A 138 -20.58 -7.97 -28.85
CA VAL A 138 -21.01 -6.56 -28.79
C VAL A 138 -19.85 -5.67 -29.22
N VAL A 139 -20.00 -5.06 -30.42
CA VAL A 139 -19.06 -4.04 -30.90
C VAL A 139 -19.72 -2.67 -30.69
N ARG A 140 -19.08 -1.81 -29.92
CA ARG A 140 -19.52 -0.42 -29.74
C ARG A 140 -18.98 0.44 -30.88
N PHE A 141 -19.79 1.37 -31.36
CA PHE A 141 -19.41 2.35 -32.36
C PHE A 141 -19.66 3.77 -31.85
N GLU A 142 -18.70 4.67 -32.06
CA GLU A 142 -18.89 6.12 -31.93
C GLU A 142 -19.00 6.70 -33.37
N GLY A 143 -20.23 7.00 -33.80
CA GLY A 143 -20.50 7.30 -35.21
C GLY A 143 -20.30 6.07 -36.09
N LEU A 144 -19.33 6.11 -37.00
CA LEU A 144 -18.97 4.99 -37.90
C LEU A 144 -17.68 4.26 -37.49
N GLU A 145 -17.01 4.72 -36.43
CA GLU A 145 -15.77 4.12 -35.97
C GLU A 145 -16.02 3.09 -34.86
N PRO A 146 -15.47 1.86 -35.00
CA PRO A 146 -15.56 0.87 -33.93
C PRO A 146 -14.73 1.31 -32.72
N VAL A 147 -15.32 1.31 -31.55
CA VAL A 147 -14.63 1.60 -30.29
C VAL A 147 -13.91 0.33 -29.83
N ILE A 148 -12.59 0.32 -29.99
CA ILE A 148 -11.75 -0.76 -29.44
C ILE A 148 -11.42 -0.40 -28.00
N PRO A 149 -11.79 -1.22 -26.98
CA PRO A 149 -11.46 -0.94 -25.59
C PRO A 149 -9.93 -0.88 -25.39
N ALA A 150 -9.47 0.09 -24.63
CA ALA A 150 -8.04 0.24 -24.31
C ALA A 150 -7.52 -0.88 -23.37
N ALA A 151 -8.43 -1.56 -22.68
CA ALA A 151 -8.14 -2.69 -21.78
C ALA A 151 -9.36 -3.61 -21.68
N VAL A 152 -9.11 -4.80 -21.13
CA VAL A 152 -10.16 -5.84 -20.95
C VAL A 152 -11.12 -5.47 -19.83
N SER A 153 -10.66 -4.78 -18.78
CA SER A 153 -11.46 -4.37 -17.62
C SER A 153 -11.24 -2.90 -17.28
N SER A 154 -12.29 -2.23 -16.79
CA SER A 154 -12.18 -0.87 -16.21
C SER A 154 -11.32 -0.85 -14.95
N GLY A 155 -11.27 -1.97 -14.22
CA GLY A 155 -10.61 -2.11 -12.93
C GLY A 155 -11.38 -1.43 -11.78
N GLN A 156 -12.68 -1.16 -11.95
CA GLN A 156 -13.50 -0.50 -10.93
C GLN A 156 -13.57 -1.33 -9.64
N ARG A 157 -13.73 -2.66 -9.75
CA ARG A 157 -13.79 -3.54 -8.58
C ARG A 157 -12.52 -3.48 -7.72
N LEU A 158 -11.35 -3.44 -8.38
CA LEU A 158 -10.08 -3.22 -7.66
C LEU A 158 -10.03 -1.84 -7.01
N THR A 159 -10.54 -0.82 -7.69
CA THR A 159 -10.63 0.55 -7.14
C THR A 159 -11.52 0.57 -5.89
N ASP A 160 -12.69 -0.05 -5.93
CA ASP A 160 -13.65 -0.10 -4.83
C ASP A 160 -13.08 -0.88 -3.64
N PHE A 161 -12.42 -2.01 -3.92
CA PHE A 161 -11.71 -2.78 -2.91
C PHE A 161 -10.65 -1.93 -2.22
N LEU A 162 -9.73 -1.33 -2.99
CA LEU A 162 -8.66 -0.50 -2.42
C LEU A 162 -9.21 0.73 -1.70
N SER A 163 -10.26 1.36 -2.21
CA SER A 163 -10.91 2.49 -1.54
C SER A 163 -11.45 2.09 -0.18
N THR A 164 -12.11 0.95 -0.08
CA THR A 164 -12.61 0.42 1.19
C THR A 164 -11.48 0.10 2.17
N GLN A 165 -10.43 -0.58 1.70
CA GLN A 165 -9.31 -0.96 2.58
C GLN A 165 -8.48 0.24 3.04
N THR A 166 -8.39 1.30 2.25
CA THR A 166 -7.60 2.48 2.62
C THR A 166 -8.36 3.53 3.45
N LEU A 167 -9.63 3.28 3.81
CA LEU A 167 -10.40 4.17 4.70
C LEU A 167 -9.75 4.39 6.07
N GLN A 168 -8.89 3.47 6.52
CA GLN A 168 -8.13 3.62 7.76
C GLN A 168 -6.96 4.60 7.63
N ALA A 169 -6.53 4.94 6.41
CA ALA A 169 -5.53 5.96 6.20
C ALA A 169 -6.04 7.30 6.71
N LEU A 170 -5.15 8.07 7.33
CA LEU A 170 -5.49 9.34 7.96
C LEU A 170 -6.28 10.24 7.00
N TYR A 171 -7.45 10.67 7.44
CA TYR A 171 -8.24 11.67 6.73
C TYR A 171 -7.65 13.06 6.97
N HIS A 172 -6.89 13.56 5.98
CA HIS A 172 -6.32 14.90 6.01
C HIS A 172 -6.77 15.72 4.80
N PRO A 173 -6.98 17.03 4.95
CA PRO A 173 -7.34 17.92 3.83
C PRO A 173 -6.28 17.92 2.71
N ASN A 174 -5.01 17.72 3.08
CA ASN A 174 -3.87 17.57 2.14
C ASN A 174 -3.13 16.27 2.48
N PRO A 175 -3.66 15.12 2.07
CA PRO A 175 -3.09 13.83 2.42
C PRO A 175 -1.68 13.68 1.81
N SER A 176 -0.67 13.70 2.67
CA SER A 176 0.69 13.35 2.33
C SER A 176 0.99 11.93 2.80
N PHE A 177 1.61 11.12 1.96
CA PHE A 177 2.02 9.77 2.37
C PHE A 177 3.22 9.79 3.33
N ASN A 178 3.74 10.97 3.65
CA ASN A 178 4.69 11.14 4.76
C ASN A 178 4.01 11.06 6.13
N ASP A 179 2.69 11.30 6.19
CA ASP A 179 1.90 11.35 7.42
C ASP A 179 1.26 9.99 7.75
N LEU A 180 1.44 8.99 6.90
CA LEU A 180 1.06 7.61 7.19
C LEU A 180 1.91 7.04 8.33
N LYS A 181 1.47 5.93 8.93
CA LYS A 181 2.21 5.23 10.00
C LYS A 181 3.67 4.94 9.61
N VAL A 182 3.90 4.62 8.32
CA VAL A 182 5.21 4.53 7.70
C VAL A 182 5.20 5.42 6.45
N ARG A 183 6.24 6.23 6.24
CA ARG A 183 6.37 7.06 5.03
C ARG A 183 6.33 6.19 3.79
N PHE A 184 5.54 6.57 2.80
CA PHE A 184 5.23 5.70 1.67
C PHE A 184 5.38 6.39 0.31
N ARG A 185 5.81 5.62 -0.68
CA ARG A 185 5.83 6.01 -2.11
C ARG A 185 5.30 4.88 -2.96
N ALA A 186 4.30 5.17 -3.78
CA ALA A 186 3.85 4.27 -4.84
C ALA A 186 4.48 4.67 -6.17
N VAL A 187 5.05 3.71 -6.87
CA VAL A 187 5.69 3.96 -8.18
C VAL A 187 4.74 3.55 -9.29
N THR A 188 4.57 4.44 -10.26
CA THR A 188 3.77 4.26 -11.46
C THR A 188 4.55 4.67 -12.70
N THR A 189 4.02 4.35 -13.88
CA THR A 189 4.54 4.80 -15.17
C THR A 189 3.49 5.65 -15.87
N ASP A 190 3.86 6.79 -16.40
CA ASP A 190 2.98 7.54 -17.30
C ASP A 190 3.08 6.95 -18.70
N LEU A 191 1.99 6.41 -19.20
CA LEU A 191 1.92 5.75 -20.51
C LEU A 191 2.22 6.72 -21.67
N ILE A 192 1.93 8.02 -21.50
CA ILE A 192 2.11 9.02 -22.56
C ILE A 192 3.58 9.41 -22.71
N SER A 193 4.26 9.67 -21.59
CA SER A 193 5.66 10.12 -21.60
C SER A 193 6.67 9.00 -21.42
N GLY A 194 6.23 7.80 -21.01
CA GLY A 194 7.09 6.67 -20.64
C GLY A 194 7.91 6.91 -19.36
N LYS A 195 7.61 7.99 -18.61
CA LYS A 195 8.38 8.35 -17.42
C LYS A 195 7.84 7.69 -16.16
N ARG A 196 8.75 7.40 -15.23
CA ARG A 196 8.39 7.02 -13.87
C ARG A 196 7.73 8.19 -13.15
N ILE A 197 6.59 7.94 -12.53
CA ILE A 197 5.88 8.86 -11.64
C ILE A 197 5.87 8.26 -10.24
N VAL A 198 6.30 9.05 -9.25
CA VAL A 198 6.28 8.66 -7.84
C VAL A 198 5.14 9.40 -7.16
N LEU A 199 4.19 8.66 -6.64
CA LEU A 199 3.04 9.20 -5.93
C LEU A 199 3.35 9.23 -4.43
N ASP A 200 3.31 10.43 -3.85
CA ASP A 200 3.66 10.73 -2.46
C ASP A 200 2.53 11.44 -1.70
N ARG A 201 1.41 11.68 -2.37
CA ARG A 201 0.23 12.39 -1.84
C ARG A 201 -1.03 12.09 -2.64
N GLY A 202 -2.16 12.53 -2.10
CA GLY A 202 -3.49 12.37 -2.70
C GLY A 202 -4.21 11.15 -2.15
N SER A 203 -5.10 10.57 -2.95
CA SER A 203 -5.80 9.33 -2.57
C SER A 203 -4.83 8.15 -2.57
N LEU A 204 -4.70 7.49 -1.41
CA LEU A 204 -3.89 6.28 -1.31
C LEU A 204 -4.47 5.18 -2.20
N ALA A 205 -5.79 5.00 -2.20
CA ALA A 205 -6.46 4.03 -3.08
C ALA A 205 -6.11 4.21 -4.56
N GLU A 206 -6.18 5.47 -5.04
CA GLU A 206 -5.82 5.80 -6.43
C GLU A 206 -4.34 5.53 -6.72
N ALA A 207 -3.46 5.84 -5.76
CA ALA A 207 -2.03 5.59 -5.92
C ALA A 207 -1.71 4.10 -6.01
N LEU A 208 -2.33 3.28 -5.14
CA LEU A 208 -2.19 1.82 -5.17
C LEU A 208 -2.78 1.24 -6.46
N ARG A 209 -3.99 1.73 -6.85
CA ARG A 209 -4.65 1.32 -8.09
C ARG A 209 -3.80 1.65 -9.31
N ALA A 210 -3.27 2.87 -9.41
CA ALA A 210 -2.40 3.28 -10.51
C ALA A 210 -1.13 2.41 -10.59
N SER A 211 -0.49 2.18 -9.44
CA SER A 211 0.71 1.34 -9.36
C SER A 211 0.48 -0.11 -9.78
N ALA A 212 -0.74 -0.64 -9.57
CA ALA A 212 -1.13 -2.01 -9.91
C ALA A 212 -1.94 -2.11 -11.22
N THR A 213 -1.91 -1.07 -12.06
CA THR A 213 -2.61 -1.06 -13.35
C THR A 213 -1.80 -1.80 -14.41
N VAL A 214 -1.96 -3.11 -14.48
CA VAL A 214 -1.31 -3.94 -15.52
C VAL A 214 -1.83 -3.52 -16.90
N PRO A 215 -0.93 -3.12 -17.85
CA PRO A 215 -1.32 -2.72 -19.19
C PRO A 215 -2.13 -3.80 -19.91
N LEU A 216 -3.06 -3.39 -20.74
CA LEU A 216 -3.99 -4.23 -21.49
C LEU A 216 -5.03 -4.96 -20.63
N VAL A 217 -4.74 -5.20 -19.35
CA VAL A 217 -5.68 -5.83 -18.41
C VAL A 217 -6.63 -4.78 -17.84
N PHE A 218 -6.08 -3.69 -17.33
CA PHE A 218 -6.86 -2.61 -16.72
C PHE A 218 -6.70 -1.28 -17.45
N ASN A 219 -7.78 -0.50 -17.51
CA ASN A 219 -7.72 0.85 -18.02
C ASN A 219 -6.74 1.71 -17.21
N PRO A 220 -5.91 2.53 -17.88
CA PRO A 220 -5.02 3.48 -17.22
C PRO A 220 -5.77 4.41 -16.27
N VAL A 221 -5.15 4.75 -15.16
CA VAL A 221 -5.69 5.73 -14.21
C VAL A 221 -5.36 7.12 -14.74
N LYS A 222 -6.38 7.90 -15.05
CA LYS A 222 -6.20 9.29 -15.51
C LYS A 222 -5.92 10.18 -14.29
N LYS A 223 -4.82 10.93 -14.36
CA LYS A 223 -4.45 11.93 -13.36
C LYS A 223 -3.86 13.13 -14.06
N ASP A 224 -4.56 14.26 -13.98
CA ASP A 224 -4.24 15.47 -14.76
C ASP A 224 -4.11 15.14 -16.25
N SER A 225 -2.96 15.42 -16.87
CA SER A 225 -2.68 15.08 -18.29
C SER A 225 -2.03 13.71 -18.47
N MET A 226 -1.80 12.95 -17.38
CA MET A 226 -1.10 11.67 -17.40
C MET A 226 -2.09 10.49 -17.49
N GLN A 227 -1.58 9.38 -18.03
CA GLN A 227 -2.24 8.08 -18.00
C GLN A 227 -1.36 7.10 -17.26
N LEU A 228 -1.67 6.87 -15.98
CA LEU A 228 -0.85 6.08 -15.08
C LEU A 228 -1.15 4.59 -15.23
N ILE A 229 -0.08 3.83 -15.37
CA ILE A 229 -0.08 2.37 -15.45
C ILE A 229 0.96 1.79 -14.48
N ASP A 230 1.07 0.47 -14.42
CA ASP A 230 1.98 -0.24 -13.51
C ASP A 230 3.41 0.30 -13.59
N GLY A 231 3.98 0.59 -12.44
CA GLY A 231 5.33 1.12 -12.30
C GLY A 231 6.43 0.13 -12.66
N GLY A 232 6.12 -1.17 -12.69
CA GLY A 232 7.07 -2.23 -12.98
C GLY A 232 7.74 -2.10 -14.35
N LEU A 233 7.07 -1.46 -15.31
CA LEU A 233 7.63 -1.21 -16.65
C LEU A 233 8.91 -0.37 -16.62
N VAL A 234 9.03 0.56 -15.68
CA VAL A 234 10.15 1.51 -15.63
C VAL A 234 10.98 1.35 -14.36
N SER A 235 10.37 1.01 -13.24
CA SER A 235 11.03 0.93 -11.94
C SER A 235 10.32 -0.04 -11.00
N ASN A 236 10.62 -1.34 -11.19
CA ASN A 236 9.96 -2.39 -10.42
C ASN A 236 10.49 -2.51 -8.98
N ILE A 237 11.77 -2.21 -8.76
CA ILE A 237 12.44 -2.21 -7.45
C ILE A 237 13.02 -0.80 -7.22
N PRO A 238 12.26 0.15 -6.64
CA PRO A 238 12.65 1.56 -6.60
C PRO A 238 13.63 1.88 -5.46
N THR A 239 14.79 1.21 -5.40
CA THR A 239 15.85 1.38 -4.37
C THR A 239 16.43 2.78 -4.37
N ASP A 240 16.55 3.40 -5.54
CA ASP A 240 17.08 4.74 -5.70
C ASP A 240 16.30 5.83 -4.92
N LEU A 241 15.00 5.59 -4.65
CA LEU A 241 14.21 6.52 -3.85
C LEU A 241 14.69 6.56 -2.40
N ALA A 242 14.98 5.40 -1.81
CA ALA A 242 15.52 5.34 -0.45
C ALA A 242 16.93 5.93 -0.38
N LYS A 243 17.74 5.66 -1.39
CA LYS A 243 19.10 6.19 -1.49
C LYS A 243 19.11 7.72 -1.59
N LYS A 244 18.24 8.30 -2.42
CA LYS A 244 18.09 9.75 -2.56
C LYS A 244 17.62 10.43 -1.27
N GLU A 245 16.77 9.77 -0.49
CA GLU A 245 16.30 10.27 0.80
C GLU A 245 17.29 10.00 1.95
N GLY A 246 18.42 9.32 1.66
CA GLY A 246 19.54 9.11 2.59
C GLY A 246 19.19 8.15 3.74
N TYR A 247 18.49 7.04 3.45
CA TYR A 247 18.26 5.97 4.42
C TYR A 247 19.54 5.18 4.64
N ASP A 248 19.75 4.71 5.89
CA ASP A 248 21.02 4.10 6.31
C ASP A 248 21.09 2.61 5.93
N ILE A 249 19.93 1.93 5.86
CA ILE A 249 19.81 0.52 5.48
C ILE A 249 18.67 0.41 4.47
N ILE A 250 18.94 -0.16 3.32
CA ILE A 250 17.98 -0.40 2.23
C ILE A 250 17.79 -1.89 2.06
N VAL A 251 16.58 -2.37 2.36
CA VAL A 251 16.19 -3.76 2.18
C VAL A 251 15.28 -3.86 0.96
N ALA A 252 15.70 -4.56 -0.08
CA ALA A 252 14.91 -4.79 -1.28
C ALA A 252 14.29 -6.20 -1.26
N VAL A 253 12.98 -6.28 -1.45
CA VAL A 253 12.25 -7.54 -1.57
C VAL A 253 11.87 -7.75 -3.03
N ASN A 254 12.45 -8.78 -3.63
CA ASN A 254 12.22 -9.12 -5.03
C ASN A 254 11.25 -10.30 -5.14
N SER A 255 10.01 -10.04 -5.50
CA SER A 255 8.98 -11.05 -5.73
C SER A 255 8.76 -11.39 -7.22
N THR A 256 9.69 -11.00 -8.09
CA THR A 256 9.64 -11.39 -9.52
C THR A 256 10.01 -12.86 -9.68
N SER A 257 9.50 -13.50 -10.74
CA SER A 257 9.95 -14.85 -11.10
C SER A 257 11.13 -14.80 -12.07
N GLY A 258 11.85 -15.90 -12.14
CA GLY A 258 12.68 -16.18 -13.31
C GLY A 258 11.84 -16.32 -14.59
N LEU A 259 12.52 -16.41 -15.73
CA LEU A 259 11.86 -16.62 -17.01
C LEU A 259 11.19 -18.00 -17.03
N ARG A 260 10.03 -18.09 -17.68
CA ARG A 260 9.30 -19.35 -17.90
C ARG A 260 10.03 -20.22 -18.92
N SER A 261 9.88 -21.52 -18.75
CA SER A 261 10.27 -22.50 -19.75
C SER A 261 9.32 -22.47 -20.97
N ALA A 262 9.76 -23.06 -22.09
CA ALA A 262 8.93 -23.14 -23.30
C ALA A 262 7.59 -23.84 -23.05
N ASP A 263 7.56 -24.85 -22.19
CA ASP A 263 6.37 -25.64 -21.87
C ASP A 263 5.32 -24.87 -21.07
N GLU A 264 5.74 -23.78 -20.41
CA GLU A 264 4.88 -22.90 -19.61
C GLU A 264 4.31 -21.73 -20.44
N MET A 265 4.75 -21.57 -21.69
CA MET A 265 4.28 -20.49 -22.59
C MET A 265 3.20 -21.02 -23.54
N LYS A 266 2.02 -21.33 -23.01
CA LYS A 266 0.91 -21.91 -23.80
C LYS A 266 -0.11 -20.87 -24.27
N ALA A 267 -0.13 -19.69 -23.67
CA ALA A 267 -1.13 -18.68 -23.95
C ALA A 267 -0.48 -17.32 -24.27
N PRO A 268 -1.10 -16.46 -25.11
CA PRO A 268 -0.55 -15.18 -25.52
C PRO A 268 -0.19 -14.25 -24.35
N TRP A 269 -0.96 -14.25 -23.28
CA TRP A 269 -0.68 -13.44 -22.07
C TRP A 269 0.55 -13.92 -21.32
N GLN A 270 0.90 -15.22 -21.37
CA GLN A 270 2.13 -15.74 -20.79
C GLN A 270 3.36 -15.27 -21.57
N THR A 271 3.23 -15.17 -22.89
CA THR A 271 4.26 -14.58 -23.74
C THR A 271 4.44 -13.08 -23.43
N ALA A 272 3.35 -12.34 -23.27
CA ALA A 272 3.41 -10.93 -22.89
C ALA A 272 4.08 -10.73 -21.53
N ASP A 273 3.71 -11.53 -20.52
CA ASP A 273 4.34 -11.52 -19.18
C ASP A 273 5.83 -11.86 -19.25
N GLN A 274 6.20 -12.83 -20.08
CA GLN A 274 7.61 -13.19 -20.33
C GLN A 274 8.42 -12.03 -20.94
N ILE A 275 7.85 -11.34 -21.94
CA ILE A 275 8.49 -10.18 -22.56
C ILE A 275 8.71 -9.08 -21.52
N MET A 276 7.69 -8.80 -20.69
CA MET A 276 7.82 -7.83 -19.60
C MET A 276 8.90 -8.27 -18.59
N GLY A 277 8.94 -9.56 -18.24
CA GLY A 277 9.97 -10.12 -17.37
C GLY A 277 11.39 -9.90 -17.91
N ILE A 278 11.59 -10.16 -19.20
CA ILE A 278 12.87 -9.93 -19.89
C ILE A 278 13.25 -8.46 -19.86
N MET A 279 12.30 -7.56 -20.18
CA MET A 279 12.56 -6.11 -20.19
C MET A 279 12.93 -5.57 -18.79
N MET A 280 12.34 -6.13 -17.73
CA MET A 280 12.59 -5.69 -16.35
C MET A 280 13.86 -6.32 -15.75
N GLN A 281 14.43 -7.36 -16.32
CA GLN A 281 15.53 -8.13 -15.70
C GLN A 281 16.74 -7.23 -15.40
N GLN A 282 17.29 -6.55 -16.38
CA GLN A 282 18.47 -5.68 -16.19
C GLN A 282 18.21 -4.51 -15.22
N PRO A 283 17.09 -3.75 -15.34
CA PRO A 283 16.74 -2.73 -14.37
C PRO A 283 16.62 -3.26 -12.94
N ASN A 284 16.02 -4.44 -12.75
CA ASN A 284 15.90 -5.07 -11.44
C ASN A 284 17.25 -5.44 -10.85
N GLU A 285 18.13 -6.07 -11.64
CA GLU A 285 19.49 -6.41 -11.21
C GLU A 285 20.30 -5.17 -10.82
N ALA A 286 20.17 -4.08 -11.56
CA ALA A 286 20.82 -2.81 -11.22
C ALA A 286 20.28 -2.24 -9.91
N SER A 287 18.96 -2.25 -9.73
CA SER A 287 18.32 -1.77 -8.52
C SER A 287 18.69 -2.61 -7.29
N MET A 288 18.72 -3.94 -7.42
CA MET A 288 19.12 -4.83 -6.31
C MET A 288 20.56 -4.60 -5.85
N LYS A 289 21.48 -4.22 -6.75
CA LYS A 289 22.86 -3.87 -6.38
C LYS A 289 22.97 -2.61 -5.53
N GLU A 290 21.94 -1.76 -5.52
CA GLU A 290 21.90 -0.56 -4.71
C GLU A 290 21.32 -0.79 -3.30
N ALA A 291 20.79 -1.99 -3.04
CA ALA A 291 20.29 -2.38 -1.72
C ALA A 291 21.41 -3.01 -0.87
N ASP A 292 21.32 -2.79 0.45
CA ASP A 292 22.22 -3.43 1.42
C ASP A 292 21.84 -4.89 1.66
N VAL A 293 20.54 -5.18 1.58
CA VAL A 293 19.99 -6.53 1.74
C VAL A 293 18.96 -6.80 0.64
N VAL A 294 19.02 -7.97 0.03
CA VAL A 294 18.06 -8.45 -0.97
C VAL A 294 17.43 -9.75 -0.47
N ILE A 295 16.09 -9.80 -0.49
CA ILE A 295 15.27 -10.94 -0.08
C ILE A 295 14.46 -11.45 -1.28
#